data_d28e901206beb504c5d7a1f788f94b80
#
_entry.id   d28e901206beb504c5d7a1f788f94b80
#
_cell.length_a   1.000
_cell.length_b   1.000
_cell.length_c   1.000
_cell.angle_alpha   90.00
_cell.angle_beta   90.00
_cell.angle_gamma   90.00
#
_symmetry.space_group_name_H-M   'P 1'
#
loop_
_entity.id
_entity.type
_entity.pdbx_description
1 polymer ?
#
loop_
_entity_poly.entity_id
_entity_poly.type
_entity_poly.pdbx_seq_one_letter_code
_entity_poly.pdbx_strand_id
1 'polypeptide(L)'
;PETHLVPIILQVAQGKRKELSIFGDDYNTPDGTNVRDYVHVMDLADAHILSIKYLEAGNESNAFNLGSSTGFSNKQMLEAAREVTGEPIPAKIAPRRPGDPDSLVAASDKARNVLGWDPKYDDVHDIIATAWKWHSTHPKGYDDRD
;
A
#
# COMPACT_ATOMS: atom_id res chain seq x y z
N PRO A 1 5.41 1.90 -16.87
CA PRO A 1 6.37 1.98 -15.77
C PRO A 1 5.65 1.92 -14.42
N GLU A 2 6.27 1.25 -13.43
CA GLU A 2 5.74 1.16 -12.08
C GLU A 2 5.77 2.52 -11.37
N THR A 3 4.67 2.90 -10.73
CA THR A 3 4.50 4.18 -10.05
C THR A 3 4.08 4.06 -8.58
N HIS A 4 3.71 2.85 -8.13
CA HIS A 4 3.25 2.63 -6.77
C HIS A 4 4.43 2.49 -5.80
N LEU A 5 4.25 3.00 -4.57
CA LEU A 5 5.34 3.13 -3.61
C LEU A 5 5.95 1.77 -3.21
N VAL A 6 5.14 0.79 -2.81
CA VAL A 6 5.63 -0.52 -2.34
C VAL A 6 6.48 -1.22 -3.41
N PRO A 7 6.02 -1.41 -4.66
CA PRO A 7 6.86 -2.00 -5.71
C PRO A 7 8.14 -1.21 -5.99
N ILE A 8 8.09 0.14 -5.93
CA ILE A 8 9.30 0.97 -6.13
C ILE A 8 10.31 0.74 -5.01
N ILE A 9 9.88 0.71 -3.75
CA ILE A 9 10.74 0.40 -2.60
C ILE A 9 11.39 -0.97 -2.78
N LEU A 10 10.59 -1.98 -3.14
CA LEU A 10 11.08 -3.35 -3.34
C LEU A 10 12.03 -3.48 -4.54
N GLN A 11 11.86 -2.67 -5.59
CA GLN A 11 12.84 -2.60 -6.69
C GLN A 11 14.18 -2.02 -6.23
N VAL A 12 14.18 -1.09 -5.26
CA VAL A 12 15.42 -0.61 -4.66
C VAL A 12 16.07 -1.72 -3.83
N ALA A 13 15.30 -2.43 -3.00
CA ALA A 13 15.77 -3.58 -2.23
C ALA A 13 16.38 -4.68 -3.13
N GLN A 14 15.81 -4.90 -4.33
CA GLN A 14 16.34 -5.85 -5.31
C GLN A 14 17.56 -5.31 -6.10
N GLY A 15 18.03 -4.09 -5.86
CA GLY A 15 19.09 -3.45 -6.63
C GLY A 15 18.69 -3.04 -8.06
N LYS A 16 17.41 -3.14 -8.43
CA LYS A 16 16.89 -2.72 -9.75
C LYS A 16 16.78 -1.20 -9.89
N ARG A 17 16.75 -0.49 -8.76
CA ARG A 17 16.81 0.97 -8.67
C ARG A 17 17.89 1.39 -7.70
N LYS A 18 18.55 2.49 -7.99
CA LYS A 18 19.65 3.03 -7.16
C LYS A 18 19.16 3.51 -5.79
N GLU A 19 18.04 4.20 -5.76
CA GLU A 19 17.50 4.85 -4.57
C GLU A 19 16.00 5.14 -4.69
N LEU A 20 15.33 5.31 -3.56
CA LEU A 20 13.97 5.82 -3.46
C LEU A 20 13.98 7.36 -3.43
N SER A 21 13.08 8.02 -4.15
CA SER A 21 12.80 9.45 -3.99
C SER A 21 11.54 9.65 -3.14
N ILE A 22 11.69 10.34 -2.02
CA ILE A 22 10.59 10.81 -1.17
C ILE A 22 10.31 12.26 -1.57
N PHE A 23 9.10 12.54 -2.05
CA PHE A 23 8.72 13.83 -2.60
C PHE A 23 8.20 14.77 -1.52
N GLY A 24 9.09 15.52 -0.87
CA GLY A 24 8.82 16.42 0.24
C GLY A 24 8.95 15.75 1.61
N ASP A 25 9.41 16.50 2.59
CA ASP A 25 9.56 16.12 4.00
C ASP A 25 9.10 17.22 4.95
N ASP A 26 8.34 18.17 4.42
CA ASP A 26 7.83 19.36 5.11
C ASP A 26 6.29 19.44 5.09
N TYR A 27 5.61 18.29 4.88
CA TYR A 27 4.16 18.18 5.00
C TYR A 27 3.70 18.30 6.45
N ASN A 28 2.47 18.75 6.65
CA ASN A 28 1.87 18.84 7.99
C ASN A 28 1.45 17.45 8.50
N THR A 29 2.42 16.60 8.74
CA THR A 29 2.30 15.21 9.22
C THR A 29 3.34 14.95 10.30
N PRO A 30 3.21 13.90 11.12
CA PRO A 30 4.13 13.66 12.24
C PRO A 30 5.61 13.57 11.87
N ASP A 31 5.95 13.06 10.68
CA ASP A 31 7.33 12.89 10.21
C ASP A 31 7.68 13.75 8.99
N GLY A 32 6.76 14.61 8.58
CA GLY A 32 6.93 15.53 7.45
C GLY A 32 6.70 14.91 6.08
N THR A 33 6.43 13.59 5.97
CA THR A 33 6.14 12.95 4.68
C THR A 33 4.66 12.65 4.52
N ASN A 34 4.18 12.54 3.26
CA ASN A 34 2.76 12.30 3.01
C ASN A 34 2.30 11.00 3.68
N VAL A 35 1.06 11.04 4.17
CA VAL A 35 0.34 9.87 4.67
C VAL A 35 -0.62 9.36 3.59
N ARG A 36 -0.60 8.06 3.31
CA ARG A 36 -1.46 7.40 2.33
C ARG A 36 -2.06 6.13 2.93
N ASP A 37 -3.12 5.72 2.31
CA ASP A 37 -3.80 4.48 2.63
C ASP A 37 -3.20 3.32 1.84
N TYR A 38 -2.99 2.20 2.52
CA TYR A 38 -2.48 0.98 1.92
C TYR A 38 -3.42 -0.16 2.29
N VAL A 39 -3.96 -0.82 1.29
CA VAL A 39 -4.86 -1.95 1.46
C VAL A 39 -4.25 -3.17 0.78
N HIS A 40 -4.16 -4.27 1.50
CA HIS A 40 -3.61 -5.51 0.97
C HIS A 40 -4.50 -6.07 -0.14
N VAL A 41 -3.90 -6.64 -1.18
CA VAL A 41 -4.65 -7.17 -2.35
C VAL A 41 -5.64 -8.28 -1.98
N MET A 42 -5.35 -9.08 -0.97
CA MET A 42 -6.27 -10.11 -0.49
C MET A 42 -7.50 -9.50 0.20
N ASP A 43 -7.32 -8.43 0.97
CA ASP A 43 -8.44 -7.73 1.60
C ASP A 43 -9.31 -7.00 0.55
N LEU A 44 -8.72 -6.53 -0.55
CA LEU A 44 -9.47 -6.04 -1.71
C LEU A 44 -10.26 -7.17 -2.39
N ALA A 45 -9.66 -8.34 -2.58
CA ALA A 45 -10.33 -9.50 -3.15
C ALA A 45 -11.53 -9.93 -2.30
N ASP A 46 -11.38 -9.97 -0.98
CA ASP A 46 -12.46 -10.28 -0.05
C ASP A 46 -13.60 -9.25 -0.14
N ALA A 47 -13.28 -7.96 -0.23
CA ALA A 47 -14.28 -6.93 -0.42
C ALA A 47 -15.07 -7.11 -1.73
N HIS A 48 -14.43 -7.54 -2.82
CA HIS A 48 -15.10 -7.86 -4.09
C HIS A 48 -16.05 -9.05 -3.94
N ILE A 49 -15.61 -10.11 -3.25
CA ILE A 49 -16.47 -11.28 -2.98
C ILE A 49 -17.69 -10.87 -2.15
N LEU A 50 -17.49 -10.07 -1.11
CA LEU A 50 -18.57 -9.55 -0.27
C LEU A 50 -19.54 -8.66 -1.07
N SER A 51 -19.02 -7.85 -1.99
CA SER A 51 -19.85 -7.02 -2.87
C SER A 51 -20.70 -7.85 -3.83
N ILE A 52 -20.19 -8.95 -4.36
CA ILE A 52 -20.97 -9.88 -5.18
C ILE A 52 -22.11 -10.48 -4.36
N LYS A 53 -21.81 -10.99 -3.15
CA LYS A 53 -22.83 -11.55 -2.25
C LYS A 53 -23.90 -10.52 -1.85
N TYR A 54 -23.49 -9.27 -1.65
CA TYR A 54 -24.38 -8.14 -1.36
C TYR A 54 -25.40 -7.94 -2.50
N LEU A 55 -24.96 -7.96 -3.75
CA LEU A 55 -25.83 -7.82 -4.92
C LEU A 55 -26.70 -9.05 -5.15
N GLU A 56 -26.17 -10.27 -4.97
CA GLU A 56 -26.93 -11.53 -5.06
C GLU A 56 -28.06 -11.63 -4.03
N ALA A 57 -27.89 -10.98 -2.88
CA ALA A 57 -28.94 -10.86 -1.86
C ALA A 57 -30.08 -9.88 -2.25
N GLY A 58 -30.03 -9.29 -3.44
CA GLY A 58 -31.06 -8.38 -3.97
C GLY A 58 -30.92 -6.94 -3.51
N ASN A 59 -29.77 -6.55 -2.95
CA ASN A 59 -29.53 -5.16 -2.58
C ASN A 59 -29.28 -4.29 -3.80
N GLU A 60 -29.60 -3.01 -3.70
CA GLU A 60 -29.32 -2.03 -4.75
C GLU A 60 -27.83 -1.74 -4.90
N SER A 61 -27.43 -1.29 -6.09
CA SER A 61 -26.05 -0.84 -6.36
C SER A 61 -25.62 0.22 -5.37
N ASN A 62 -24.39 0.12 -4.88
CA ASN A 62 -23.85 1.02 -3.87
C ASN A 62 -22.36 1.24 -4.09
N ALA A 63 -21.78 2.24 -3.41
CA ALA A 63 -20.37 2.55 -3.42
C ALA A 63 -19.80 2.40 -2.00
N PHE A 64 -18.63 1.77 -1.90
CA PHE A 64 -17.91 1.54 -0.65
C PHE A 64 -16.45 1.97 -0.78
N ASN A 65 -15.98 2.78 0.16
CA ASN A 65 -14.57 3.04 0.29
C ASN A 65 -13.91 1.89 1.06
N LEU A 66 -12.71 1.51 0.63
CA LEU A 66 -11.87 0.52 1.30
C LEU A 66 -10.58 1.21 1.72
N GLY A 67 -10.22 1.09 2.97
CA GLY A 67 -9.04 1.74 3.53
C GLY A 67 -8.66 1.19 4.90
N SER A 68 -7.43 1.45 5.33
CA SER A 68 -6.92 1.06 6.65
C SER A 68 -7.51 1.91 7.78
N SER A 69 -8.12 3.06 7.46
CA SER A 69 -8.62 4.09 8.39
C SER A 69 -7.53 4.83 9.18
N THR A 70 -6.27 4.43 9.11
CA THR A 70 -5.14 5.04 9.82
C THR A 70 -4.09 5.63 8.87
N GLY A 71 -3.80 4.96 7.78
CA GLY A 71 -2.76 5.34 6.83
C GLY A 71 -1.34 5.15 7.37
N PHE A 72 -0.37 5.22 6.45
CA PHE A 72 1.06 5.20 6.78
C PHE A 72 1.80 6.28 5.99
N SER A 73 2.81 6.88 6.61
CA SER A 73 3.67 7.84 5.94
C SER A 73 4.68 7.15 5.02
N ASN A 74 5.24 7.91 4.07
CA ASN A 74 6.27 7.38 3.19
C ASN A 74 7.52 6.92 3.95
N LYS A 75 7.89 7.59 5.05
CA LYS A 75 8.99 7.16 5.92
C LYS A 75 8.65 5.87 6.66
N GLN A 76 7.44 5.74 7.21
CA GLN A 76 7.01 4.49 7.86
C GLN A 76 7.06 3.31 6.88
N MET A 77 6.59 3.50 5.64
CA MET A 77 6.68 2.47 4.60
C MET A 77 8.12 2.08 4.28
N LEU A 78 9.03 3.05 4.23
CA LEU A 78 10.46 2.80 3.98
C LEU A 78 11.10 2.03 5.13
N GLU A 79 10.87 2.44 6.37
CA GLU A 79 11.46 1.75 7.55
C GLU A 79 10.93 0.31 7.67
N ALA A 80 9.62 0.10 7.53
CA ALA A 80 9.05 -1.24 7.52
C ALA A 80 9.65 -2.11 6.40
N ALA A 81 9.91 -1.53 5.23
CA ALA A 81 10.55 -2.26 4.15
C ALA A 81 12.00 -2.63 4.46
N ARG A 82 12.76 -1.76 5.12
CA ARG A 82 14.11 -2.07 5.59
C ARG A 82 14.14 -3.21 6.60
N GLU A 83 13.20 -3.17 7.55
CA GLU A 83 13.06 -4.22 8.57
C GLU A 83 12.69 -5.57 7.96
N VAL A 84 11.72 -5.58 7.05
CA VAL A 84 11.23 -6.81 6.41
C VAL A 84 12.25 -7.41 5.44
N THR A 85 12.92 -6.58 4.63
CA THR A 85 13.83 -7.08 3.58
C THR A 85 15.25 -7.32 4.10
N GLY A 86 15.65 -6.65 5.19
CA GLY A 86 17.03 -6.63 5.66
C GLY A 86 17.97 -5.78 4.79
N GLU A 87 17.43 -5.07 3.79
CA GLU A 87 18.20 -4.28 2.83
C GLU A 87 18.26 -2.80 3.25
N PRO A 88 19.36 -2.08 3.00
CA PRO A 88 19.54 -0.69 3.44
C PRO A 88 18.59 0.31 2.76
N ILE A 89 18.06 0.00 1.60
CA ILE A 89 17.15 0.79 0.77
C ILE A 89 17.49 2.29 0.82
N PRO A 90 18.49 2.75 0.05
CA PRO A 90 18.86 4.17 -0.02
C PRO A 90 17.69 5.03 -0.43
N ALA A 91 17.52 6.17 0.24
CA ALA A 91 16.46 7.12 -0.07
C ALA A 91 16.98 8.56 -0.03
N LYS A 92 16.38 9.42 -0.84
CA LYS A 92 16.65 10.87 -0.85
C LYS A 92 15.35 11.65 -0.82
N ILE A 93 15.41 12.85 -0.25
CA ILE A 93 14.33 13.82 -0.34
C ILE A 93 14.41 14.53 -1.70
N ALA A 94 13.30 14.62 -2.37
CA ALA A 94 13.10 15.37 -3.60
C ALA A 94 12.05 16.48 -3.39
N PRO A 95 11.98 17.49 -4.24
CA PRO A 95 10.95 18.53 -4.14
C PRO A 95 9.54 17.93 -4.14
N ARG A 96 8.60 18.57 -3.42
CA ARG A 96 7.18 18.20 -3.44
C ARG A 96 6.65 18.11 -4.86
N ARG A 97 5.75 17.16 -5.10
CA ARG A 97 4.96 17.13 -6.33
C ARG A 97 3.77 18.09 -6.18
N PRO A 98 3.49 18.91 -7.19
CA PRO A 98 2.32 19.79 -7.16
C PRO A 98 1.03 19.01 -6.98
N GLY A 99 0.18 19.45 -6.05
CA GLY A 99 -1.12 18.86 -5.79
C GLY A 99 -1.13 17.63 -4.88
N ASP A 100 0.02 17.17 -4.36
CA ASP A 100 0.04 16.09 -3.37
C ASP A 100 -0.51 16.60 -2.01
N PRO A 101 -1.60 16.00 -1.47
CA PRO A 101 -2.10 16.36 -0.15
C PRO A 101 -1.20 15.79 0.96
N ASP A 102 -1.22 16.44 2.14
CA ASP A 102 -0.50 15.98 3.33
C ASP A 102 -0.92 14.58 3.74
N SER A 103 -2.23 14.34 3.77
CA SER A 103 -2.83 13.05 4.15
C SER A 103 -4.00 12.71 3.23
N LEU A 104 -4.07 11.46 2.81
CA LEU A 104 -5.19 10.91 2.06
C LEU A 104 -5.46 9.48 2.56
N VAL A 105 -6.49 9.35 3.40
CA VAL A 105 -6.89 8.11 4.04
C VAL A 105 -8.40 7.92 3.87
N ALA A 106 -8.82 6.74 3.44
CA ALA A 106 -10.21 6.41 3.24
C ALA A 106 -10.86 5.89 4.53
N ALA A 107 -12.04 6.39 4.86
CA ALA A 107 -12.89 5.82 5.90
C ALA A 107 -13.62 4.59 5.34
N SER A 108 -13.48 3.44 6.00
CA SER A 108 -14.05 2.16 5.56
C SER A 108 -15.25 1.69 6.40
N ASP A 109 -15.76 2.54 7.30
CA ASP A 109 -16.87 2.18 8.21
C ASP A 109 -18.09 1.61 7.47
N LYS A 110 -18.45 2.21 6.33
CA LYS A 110 -19.58 1.72 5.53
C LYS A 110 -19.34 0.30 4.99
N ALA A 111 -18.14 0.01 4.49
CA ALA A 111 -17.79 -1.32 4.01
C ALA A 111 -17.81 -2.35 5.16
N ARG A 112 -17.28 -1.98 6.32
CA ARG A 112 -17.30 -2.82 7.52
C ARG A 112 -18.72 -3.11 7.99
N ASN A 113 -19.55 -2.09 8.11
CA ASN A 113 -20.90 -2.21 8.68
C ASN A 113 -21.90 -2.86 7.71
N VAL A 114 -21.80 -2.59 6.41
CA VAL A 114 -22.77 -3.05 5.40
C VAL A 114 -22.36 -4.33 4.72
N LEU A 115 -21.10 -4.47 4.33
CA LEU A 115 -20.58 -5.67 3.68
C LEU A 115 -20.04 -6.70 4.68
N GLY A 116 -19.78 -6.31 5.94
CA GLY A 116 -19.05 -7.14 6.89
C GLY A 116 -17.56 -7.27 6.53
N TRP A 117 -17.01 -6.31 5.79
CA TRP A 117 -15.60 -6.34 5.40
C TRP A 117 -14.68 -6.18 6.62
N ASP A 118 -13.80 -7.14 6.81
CA ASP A 118 -12.88 -7.22 7.95
C ASP A 118 -11.46 -7.52 7.40
N PRO A 119 -10.68 -6.47 7.06
CA PRO A 119 -9.34 -6.64 6.53
C PRO A 119 -8.44 -7.37 7.53
N LYS A 120 -7.59 -8.26 7.02
CA LYS A 120 -6.71 -9.13 7.81
C LYS A 120 -5.26 -8.68 7.79
N TYR A 121 -4.91 -7.81 6.84
CA TYR A 121 -3.54 -7.32 6.60
C TYR A 121 -3.49 -5.80 6.83
N ASP A 122 -3.71 -5.37 8.07
CA ASP A 122 -3.68 -3.96 8.47
C ASP A 122 -2.32 -3.51 9.03
N ASP A 123 -1.40 -4.45 9.27
CA ASP A 123 -0.01 -4.16 9.61
C ASP A 123 0.83 -3.91 8.33
N VAL A 124 1.58 -2.82 8.35
CA VAL A 124 2.45 -2.44 7.22
C VAL A 124 3.52 -3.48 6.93
N HIS A 125 4.05 -4.16 7.96
CA HIS A 125 5.06 -5.20 7.80
C HIS A 125 4.49 -6.42 7.06
N ASP A 126 3.25 -6.82 7.37
CA ASP A 126 2.59 -7.93 6.68
C ASP A 126 2.33 -7.62 5.20
N ILE A 127 1.87 -6.39 4.91
CA ILE A 127 1.67 -5.91 3.53
C ILE A 127 2.99 -5.99 2.75
N ILE A 128 4.07 -5.48 3.33
CA ILE A 128 5.40 -5.48 2.68
C ILE A 128 5.98 -6.90 2.60
N ALA A 129 5.83 -7.72 3.65
CA ALA A 129 6.39 -9.07 3.69
C ALA A 129 5.79 -9.97 2.60
N THR A 130 4.49 -9.92 2.40
CA THR A 130 3.83 -10.70 1.34
C THR A 130 4.25 -10.23 -0.05
N ALA A 131 4.37 -8.92 -0.27
CA ALA A 131 4.87 -8.35 -1.51
C ALA A 131 6.36 -8.72 -1.72
N TRP A 132 7.19 -8.62 -0.69
CA TRP A 132 8.61 -9.00 -0.76
C TRP A 132 8.81 -10.47 -1.08
N LYS A 133 8.01 -11.35 -0.46
CA LYS A 133 8.03 -12.79 -0.77
C LYS A 133 7.83 -13.04 -2.26
N TRP A 134 6.84 -12.37 -2.88
CA TRP A 134 6.60 -12.47 -4.31
C TRP A 134 7.79 -11.91 -5.12
N HIS A 135 8.17 -10.67 -4.88
CA HIS A 135 9.20 -9.99 -5.67
C HIS A 135 10.59 -10.64 -5.56
N SER A 136 10.95 -11.20 -4.40
CA SER A 136 12.23 -11.89 -4.19
C SER A 136 12.29 -13.25 -4.90
N THR A 137 11.16 -13.96 -4.98
CA THR A 137 11.09 -15.28 -5.65
C THR A 137 10.77 -15.17 -7.14
N HIS A 138 10.27 -14.03 -7.60
CA HIS A 138 9.92 -13.80 -9.01
C HIS A 138 10.56 -12.50 -9.52
N PRO A 139 11.91 -12.45 -9.63
CA PRO A 139 12.62 -11.23 -10.00
C PRO A 139 12.29 -10.74 -11.41
N LYS A 140 11.80 -11.61 -12.29
CA LYS A 140 11.32 -11.29 -13.63
C LYS A 140 9.79 -11.28 -13.75
N GLY A 141 9.09 -11.36 -12.60
CA GLY A 141 7.64 -11.43 -12.56
C GLY A 141 7.11 -12.75 -13.09
N TYR A 142 6.11 -12.70 -13.97
CA TYR A 142 5.49 -13.91 -14.53
C TYR A 142 6.36 -14.66 -15.54
N ASP A 143 7.46 -14.07 -16.02
CA ASP A 143 8.43 -14.72 -16.91
C ASP A 143 9.32 -15.74 -16.17
N ASP A 144 9.25 -15.79 -14.83
CA ASP A 144 9.92 -16.80 -14.00
C ASP A 144 9.12 -18.12 -13.89
N ARG A 145 8.04 -18.28 -14.65
CA ARG A 145 7.28 -19.53 -14.73
C ARG A 145 7.95 -20.46 -15.73
N ASP A 146 8.74 -21.39 -15.26
CA ASP A 146 9.13 -22.61 -15.95
C ASP A 146 8.27 -23.78 -15.47
#